data_de1601d4a5d852baeb44b2dfbd78a72f
#
_entry.id   de1601d4a5d852baeb44b2dfbd78a72f
#
_cell.length_a   1.000
_cell.length_b   1.000
_cell.length_c   1.000
_cell.angle_alpha   90.00
_cell.angle_beta   90.00
_cell.angle_gamma   90.00
#
_symmetry.space_group_name_H-M   'P 1'
#
loop_
_entity.id
_entity.type
_entity.pdbx_description
1 polymer ?
#
loop_
_entity_poly.entity_id
_entity_poly.type
_entity_poly.pdbx_seq_one_letter_code
_entity_poly.pdbx_strand_id
1 'polypeptide(L)'
;MTPTRGPTVVTRHCPAKLNLSLAVLARRTDGFHDIESLMVPVDLADTLTLTSGGAHGIRLAVCFAGELASPRGRVLARDVPADSTNLVVRAAAALAAAAGVEPALDIELCKRIPSGAGLGGGSSDAAAVLMAAAEAWELDWSPSRLAEIGSTIGSDLPWFFAGGPAIAAGRGERIMPVAPLGPLFAVIACPATGLSTAAVYRACTPDATRAGDAGQLATALAAGDLQRALPFVHNALEAPARSLCPEVDLLLADLGRAGGLCPRLTGSGSACFTLCRTHKEAQGIAARVAAIEDAGRPRIPAVFVVTVGGPCG
;
A
#
# COMPACT_ATOMS: atom_id res chain seq x y z
N MET A 1 25.00 -14.89 34.32
CA MET A 1 23.93 -15.60 33.59
C MET A 1 22.79 -14.60 33.48
N THR A 2 22.60 -14.02 32.30
CA THR A 2 21.44 -13.18 31.99
C THR A 2 20.21 -14.10 31.98
N PRO A 3 19.09 -13.75 32.63
CA PRO A 3 17.91 -14.60 32.59
C PRO A 3 17.47 -14.75 31.13
N THR A 4 17.36 -15.98 30.63
CA THR A 4 16.75 -16.28 29.33
C THR A 4 15.28 -15.88 29.45
N ARG A 5 14.92 -14.69 28.95
CA ARG A 5 13.52 -14.33 28.76
C ARG A 5 12.86 -15.32 27.82
N GLY A 6 11.63 -15.69 28.14
CA GLY A 6 10.81 -16.49 27.23
C GLY A 6 10.57 -15.76 25.89
N PRO A 7 10.06 -16.47 24.90
CA PRO A 7 9.78 -15.87 23.58
C PRO A 7 8.79 -14.71 23.70
N THR A 8 9.11 -13.58 23.04
CA THR A 8 8.20 -12.45 22.90
C THR A 8 7.41 -12.59 21.60
N VAL A 9 6.09 -12.49 21.68
CA VAL A 9 5.20 -12.53 20.50
C VAL A 9 4.60 -11.16 20.27
N VAL A 10 4.76 -10.62 19.05
CA VAL A 10 4.21 -9.32 18.64
C VAL A 10 3.40 -9.52 17.38
N THR A 11 2.15 -9.04 17.38
CA THR A 11 1.28 -9.05 16.20
C THR A 11 1.03 -7.62 15.73
N ARG A 12 1.06 -7.42 14.41
CA ARG A 12 0.81 -6.14 13.74
C ARG A 12 -0.16 -6.31 12.58
N HIS A 13 -1.05 -5.33 12.43
CA HIS A 13 -1.80 -5.14 11.19
C HIS A 13 -0.98 -4.28 10.23
N CYS A 14 -0.93 -4.69 8.97
CA CYS A 14 -0.13 -4.05 7.92
C CYS A 14 -1.10 -3.48 6.88
N PRO A 15 -1.58 -2.23 7.03
CA PRO A 15 -2.62 -1.67 6.17
C PRO A 15 -2.12 -1.44 4.74
N ALA A 16 -3.01 -1.60 3.76
CA ALA A 16 -2.79 -1.09 2.42
C ALA A 16 -2.88 0.44 2.40
N LYS A 17 -2.38 1.03 1.33
CA LYS A 17 -2.52 2.46 1.06
C LYS A 17 -3.21 2.72 -0.28
N LEU A 18 -3.84 3.89 -0.41
CA LEU A 18 -4.21 4.49 -1.69
C LEU A 18 -3.44 5.77 -1.93
N ASN A 19 -3.07 6.03 -3.19
CA ASN A 19 -2.66 7.35 -3.63
C ASN A 19 -3.93 8.06 -4.12
N LEU A 20 -4.51 8.95 -3.33
CA LEU A 20 -5.67 9.76 -3.74
C LEU A 20 -5.28 10.81 -4.77
N SER A 21 -4.07 11.35 -4.68
CA SER A 21 -3.41 12.06 -5.76
C SER A 21 -1.99 11.53 -5.94
N LEU A 22 -1.48 11.55 -7.17
CA LEU A 22 -0.09 11.30 -7.48
C LEU A 22 0.33 12.14 -8.67
N ALA A 23 1.12 13.17 -8.41
CA ALA A 23 1.79 13.98 -9.40
C ALA A 23 3.23 13.50 -9.60
N VAL A 24 3.69 13.46 -10.84
CA VAL A 24 5.09 13.28 -11.19
C VAL A 24 5.57 14.63 -11.71
N LEU A 25 6.37 15.33 -10.90
CA LEU A 25 6.69 16.74 -11.12
C LEU A 25 7.92 16.94 -12.02
N ALA A 26 8.91 16.08 -11.87
CA ALA A 26 10.16 16.15 -12.65
C ALA A 26 10.85 14.78 -12.73
N ARG A 27 11.68 14.61 -13.74
CA ARG A 27 12.67 13.51 -13.80
C ARG A 27 13.98 14.02 -13.19
N ARG A 28 14.54 13.24 -12.28
CA ARG A 28 15.79 13.54 -11.57
C ARG A 28 17.00 12.99 -12.32
N THR A 29 18.16 13.56 -12.03
CA THR A 29 19.44 13.09 -12.60
C THR A 29 19.88 11.73 -12.07
N ASP A 30 19.36 11.30 -10.90
CA ASP A 30 19.63 9.99 -10.31
C ASP A 30 18.73 8.87 -10.89
N GLY A 31 17.93 9.18 -11.93
CA GLY A 31 17.04 8.23 -12.62
C GLY A 31 15.67 8.05 -11.95
N PHE A 32 15.44 8.63 -10.77
CA PHE A 32 14.15 8.68 -10.11
C PHE A 32 13.30 9.86 -10.61
N HIS A 33 12.11 10.03 -10.01
CA HIS A 33 11.21 11.15 -10.29
C HIS A 33 10.93 11.90 -9.00
N ASP A 34 10.76 13.22 -9.09
CA ASP A 34 10.18 14.01 -8.03
C ASP A 34 8.66 13.86 -8.11
N ILE A 35 8.05 13.45 -7.02
CA ILE A 35 6.61 13.22 -6.90
C ILE A 35 6.00 14.10 -5.81
N GLU A 36 4.68 14.26 -5.87
CA GLU A 36 3.84 14.72 -4.77
C GLU A 36 2.57 13.86 -4.76
N SER A 37 2.25 13.26 -3.62
CA SER A 37 1.12 12.33 -3.50
C SER A 37 0.45 12.44 -2.14
N LEU A 38 -0.87 12.62 -2.10
CA LEU A 38 -1.63 12.35 -0.89
C LEU A 38 -1.86 10.84 -0.79
N MET A 39 -1.20 10.24 0.17
CA MET A 39 -1.33 8.82 0.49
C MET A 39 -2.18 8.65 1.75
N VAL A 40 -3.06 7.66 1.72
CA VAL A 40 -3.99 7.37 2.82
C VAL A 40 -4.01 5.88 3.13
N PRO A 41 -4.06 5.48 4.41
CA PRO A 41 -4.26 4.08 4.76
C PRO A 41 -5.71 3.67 4.51
N VAL A 42 -5.91 2.38 4.32
CA VAL A 42 -7.24 1.76 4.24
C VAL A 42 -7.30 0.53 5.16
N ASP A 43 -8.51 0.12 5.55
CA ASP A 43 -8.75 -1.00 6.47
C ASP A 43 -8.55 -2.40 5.85
N LEU A 44 -8.16 -2.49 4.56
CA LEU A 44 -7.63 -3.72 3.98
C LEU A 44 -6.19 -3.88 4.49
N ALA A 45 -5.93 -4.94 5.27
CA ALA A 45 -4.63 -5.13 5.92
C ALA A 45 -4.16 -6.59 5.89
N ASP A 46 -2.86 -6.79 5.77
CA ASP A 46 -2.18 -8.04 6.08
C ASP A 46 -2.01 -8.17 7.61
N THR A 47 -1.65 -9.36 8.07
CA THR A 47 -1.32 -9.59 9.48
C THR A 47 0.06 -10.21 9.57
N LEU A 48 0.93 -9.61 10.38
CA LEU A 48 2.27 -10.11 10.68
C LEU A 48 2.34 -10.49 12.16
N THR A 49 2.74 -11.72 12.44
CA THR A 49 3.05 -12.20 13.79
C THR A 49 4.53 -12.55 13.86
N LEU A 50 5.25 -11.91 14.77
CA LEU A 50 6.67 -12.13 15.01
C LEU A 50 6.86 -12.78 16.37
N THR A 51 7.62 -13.88 16.41
CA THR A 51 8.05 -14.55 17.66
C THR A 51 9.57 -14.46 17.74
N SER A 52 10.09 -13.85 18.82
CA SER A 52 11.53 -13.80 19.10
C SER A 52 11.98 -14.90 20.05
N GLY A 53 13.30 -15.23 20.04
CA GLY A 53 13.89 -16.20 20.97
C GLY A 53 13.83 -17.65 20.50
N GLY A 54 13.54 -17.88 19.22
CA GLY A 54 13.59 -19.19 18.56
C GLY A 54 15.00 -19.60 18.11
N ALA A 55 15.11 -20.37 17.05
CA ALA A 55 16.38 -20.72 16.41
C ALA A 55 17.02 -19.50 15.75
N HIS A 56 18.36 -19.47 15.71
CA HIS A 56 19.10 -18.40 15.05
C HIS A 56 18.67 -18.18 13.60
N GLY A 57 18.66 -16.93 13.18
CA GLY A 57 18.27 -16.50 11.85
C GLY A 57 16.86 -15.90 11.80
N ILE A 58 16.42 -15.60 10.57
CA ILE A 58 15.07 -15.05 10.30
C ILE A 58 14.35 -16.09 9.43
N ARG A 59 13.25 -16.61 9.95
CA ARG A 59 12.36 -17.53 9.22
C ARG A 59 11.06 -16.82 8.90
N LEU A 60 10.58 -16.96 7.67
CA LEU A 60 9.33 -16.39 7.20
C LEU A 60 8.42 -17.49 6.68
N ALA A 61 7.21 -17.58 7.22
CA ALA A 61 6.11 -18.36 6.67
C ALA A 61 5.06 -17.40 6.09
N VAL A 62 4.58 -17.68 4.87
CA VAL A 62 3.57 -16.86 4.20
C VAL A 62 2.30 -17.67 4.00
N CYS A 63 1.17 -17.12 4.40
CA CYS A 63 -0.15 -17.65 4.12
C CYS A 63 -1.03 -16.57 3.44
N PHE A 64 -2.18 -17.00 2.92
CA PHE A 64 -3.13 -16.13 2.24
C PHE A 64 -4.50 -16.26 2.86
N ALA A 65 -5.22 -15.14 3.00
CA ALA A 65 -6.56 -15.09 3.59
C ALA A 65 -7.50 -14.19 2.76
N GLY A 66 -8.79 -14.21 3.11
CA GLY A 66 -9.82 -13.42 2.42
C GLY A 66 -9.89 -13.73 0.93
N GLU A 67 -9.97 -12.68 0.11
CA GLU A 67 -10.06 -12.83 -1.36
C GLU A 67 -8.88 -13.60 -1.95
N LEU A 68 -7.66 -13.42 -1.43
CA LEU A 68 -6.46 -14.08 -1.94
C LEU A 68 -6.46 -15.61 -1.69
N ALA A 69 -7.20 -16.09 -0.71
CA ALA A 69 -7.37 -17.52 -0.46
C ALA A 69 -8.43 -18.16 -1.36
N SER A 70 -9.29 -17.36 -2.00
CA SER A 70 -10.33 -17.83 -2.90
C SER A 70 -9.74 -18.36 -4.22
N PRO A 71 -10.41 -19.30 -4.92
CA PRO A 71 -9.97 -19.74 -6.24
C PRO A 71 -9.85 -18.59 -7.26
N ARG A 72 -10.69 -17.57 -7.14
CA ARG A 72 -10.74 -16.39 -8.00
C ARG A 72 -9.56 -15.45 -7.71
N GLY A 73 -9.30 -15.14 -6.44
CA GLY A 73 -8.28 -14.18 -6.02
C GLY A 73 -6.87 -14.75 -5.98
N ARG A 74 -6.71 -16.08 -6.04
CA ARG A 74 -5.39 -16.74 -5.95
C ARG A 74 -4.39 -16.30 -7.02
N VAL A 75 -4.87 -15.82 -8.16
CA VAL A 75 -4.02 -15.21 -9.20
C VAL A 75 -3.27 -13.97 -8.71
N LEU A 76 -3.79 -13.28 -7.69
CA LEU A 76 -3.20 -12.09 -7.08
C LEU A 76 -2.26 -12.41 -5.90
N ALA A 77 -2.21 -13.68 -5.50
CA ALA A 77 -1.35 -14.19 -4.43
C ALA A 77 0.04 -14.65 -4.95
N ARG A 78 0.34 -14.40 -6.23
CA ARG A 78 1.60 -14.81 -6.87
C ARG A 78 2.76 -13.95 -6.41
N ASP A 79 3.95 -14.52 -6.50
CA ASP A 79 5.24 -13.82 -6.34
C ASP A 79 5.47 -13.18 -4.95
N VAL A 80 4.94 -13.81 -3.88
CA VAL A 80 5.34 -13.47 -2.52
C VAL A 80 6.37 -14.48 -2.03
N PRO A 81 7.68 -14.21 -2.16
CA PRO A 81 8.72 -15.13 -1.74
C PRO A 81 8.72 -15.29 -0.21
N ALA A 82 9.11 -16.46 0.28
CA ALA A 82 9.31 -16.71 1.71
C ALA A 82 10.81 -16.79 2.08
N ASP A 83 11.67 -16.21 1.26
CA ASP A 83 13.13 -16.24 1.40
C ASP A 83 13.73 -14.83 1.62
N SER A 84 15.05 -14.72 1.53
CA SER A 84 15.80 -13.48 1.74
C SER A 84 15.50 -12.35 0.74
N THR A 85 14.76 -12.62 -0.32
CA THR A 85 14.33 -11.59 -1.28
C THR A 85 13.06 -10.85 -0.82
N ASN A 86 12.31 -11.40 0.16
CA ASN A 86 11.14 -10.77 0.73
C ASN A 86 11.54 -9.50 1.52
N LEU A 87 10.76 -8.42 1.33
CA LEU A 87 11.01 -7.14 2.02
C LEU A 87 10.96 -7.27 3.55
N VAL A 88 10.12 -8.16 4.09
CA VAL A 88 10.05 -8.45 5.54
C VAL A 88 11.38 -9.00 6.05
N VAL A 89 11.95 -10.00 5.37
CA VAL A 89 13.23 -10.61 5.76
C VAL A 89 14.36 -9.58 5.63
N ARG A 90 14.37 -8.81 4.53
CA ARG A 90 15.36 -7.75 4.31
C ARG A 90 15.28 -6.66 5.38
N ALA A 91 14.08 -6.26 5.77
CA ALA A 91 13.85 -5.24 6.80
C ALA A 91 14.32 -5.73 8.18
N ALA A 92 13.94 -6.94 8.57
CA ALA A 92 14.39 -7.55 9.83
C ALA A 92 15.92 -7.69 9.88
N ALA A 93 16.55 -8.12 8.79
CA ALA A 93 18.00 -8.25 8.70
C ALA A 93 18.71 -6.89 8.78
N ALA A 94 18.18 -5.85 8.13
CA ALA A 94 18.73 -4.50 8.18
C ALA A 94 18.64 -3.90 9.60
N LEU A 95 17.51 -4.12 10.29
CA LEU A 95 17.37 -3.70 11.68
C LEU A 95 18.33 -4.43 12.62
N ALA A 96 18.45 -5.77 12.46
CA ALA A 96 19.37 -6.58 13.24
C ALA A 96 20.83 -6.09 13.09
N ALA A 97 21.25 -5.84 11.85
CA ALA A 97 22.59 -5.31 11.56
C ALA A 97 22.81 -3.92 12.18
N ALA A 98 21.83 -3.02 12.09
CA ALA A 98 21.91 -1.67 12.65
C ALA A 98 21.91 -1.67 14.20
N ALA A 99 21.24 -2.65 14.82
CA ALA A 99 21.17 -2.80 16.27
C ALA A 99 22.32 -3.65 16.86
N GLY A 100 23.11 -4.33 16.03
CA GLY A 100 24.13 -5.27 16.50
C GLY A 100 23.53 -6.50 17.20
N VAL A 101 22.32 -6.92 16.79
CA VAL A 101 21.59 -8.05 17.37
C VAL A 101 21.69 -9.25 16.42
N GLU A 102 22.03 -10.42 16.96
CA GLU A 102 21.91 -11.68 16.24
C GLU A 102 20.43 -12.08 16.17
N PRO A 103 19.81 -12.11 14.98
CA PRO A 103 18.38 -12.37 14.88
C PRO A 103 18.04 -13.82 15.22
N ALA A 104 16.94 -14.01 15.95
CA ALA A 104 16.30 -15.28 16.23
C ALA A 104 14.78 -15.05 16.12
N LEU A 105 14.28 -14.94 14.90
CA LEU A 105 12.92 -14.52 14.59
C LEU A 105 12.18 -15.58 13.77
N ASP A 106 11.00 -15.94 14.23
CA ASP A 106 9.97 -16.64 13.47
C ASP A 106 8.87 -15.64 13.10
N ILE A 107 8.60 -15.49 11.81
CA ILE A 107 7.64 -14.53 11.28
C ILE A 107 6.57 -15.27 10.48
N GLU A 108 5.33 -15.07 10.86
CA GLU A 108 4.16 -15.51 10.10
C GLU A 108 3.52 -14.30 9.44
N LEU A 109 3.42 -14.31 8.11
CA LEU A 109 2.81 -13.25 7.31
C LEU A 109 1.56 -13.76 6.61
N CYS A 110 0.39 -13.32 7.03
CA CYS A 110 -0.89 -13.66 6.43
C CYS A 110 -1.34 -12.54 5.49
N LYS A 111 -1.28 -12.81 4.18
CA LYS A 111 -1.55 -11.84 3.10
C LYS A 111 -3.03 -11.76 2.76
N ARG A 112 -3.54 -10.53 2.69
CA ARG A 112 -4.88 -10.15 2.18
C ARG A 112 -4.78 -9.08 1.10
N ILE A 113 -3.67 -8.32 1.07
CA ILE A 113 -3.39 -7.27 0.10
C ILE A 113 -2.78 -7.90 -1.15
N PRO A 114 -3.37 -7.68 -2.34
CA PRO A 114 -2.82 -8.12 -3.62
C PRO A 114 -1.38 -7.66 -3.84
N SER A 115 -0.50 -8.59 -4.22
CA SER A 115 0.90 -8.31 -4.49
C SER A 115 1.07 -7.56 -5.81
N GLY A 116 1.98 -6.58 -5.85
CA GLY A 116 2.30 -5.84 -7.09
C GLY A 116 1.16 -5.00 -7.67
N ALA A 117 0.14 -4.68 -6.87
CA ALA A 117 -1.06 -3.97 -7.31
C ALA A 117 -1.04 -2.45 -7.06
N GLY A 118 0.08 -1.87 -6.61
CA GLY A 118 0.15 -0.44 -6.28
C GLY A 118 -0.43 -0.07 -4.90
N LEU A 119 -0.79 -1.07 -4.08
CA LEU A 119 -1.41 -0.92 -2.76
C LEU A 119 -0.42 -0.85 -1.58
N GLY A 120 0.87 -0.97 -1.84
CA GLY A 120 1.93 -0.82 -0.83
C GLY A 120 2.07 -1.97 0.17
N GLY A 121 1.41 -3.13 -0.03
CA GLY A 121 1.38 -4.23 0.93
C GLY A 121 2.77 -4.70 1.40
N GLY A 122 3.70 -4.95 0.48
CA GLY A 122 5.06 -5.37 0.86
C GLY A 122 5.84 -4.34 1.66
N SER A 123 5.65 -3.04 1.39
CA SER A 123 6.26 -1.96 2.18
C SER A 123 5.61 -1.83 3.57
N SER A 124 4.29 -2.05 3.65
CA SER A 124 3.55 -2.12 4.92
C SER A 124 4.05 -3.26 5.80
N ASP A 125 4.18 -4.47 5.22
CA ASP A 125 4.71 -5.63 5.92
C ASP A 125 6.13 -5.39 6.45
N ALA A 126 6.97 -4.77 5.62
CA ALA A 126 8.35 -4.43 5.98
C ALA A 126 8.42 -3.35 7.08
N ALA A 127 7.55 -2.35 7.08
CA ALA A 127 7.46 -1.38 8.17
C ALA A 127 6.97 -2.05 9.47
N ALA A 128 5.98 -2.93 9.37
CA ALA A 128 5.44 -3.66 10.50
C ALA A 128 6.50 -4.55 11.17
N VAL A 129 7.34 -5.25 10.39
CA VAL A 129 8.41 -6.08 11.00
C VAL A 129 9.49 -5.22 11.65
N LEU A 130 9.82 -4.03 11.11
CA LEU A 130 10.75 -3.11 11.77
C LEU A 130 10.23 -2.70 13.15
N MET A 131 8.94 -2.33 13.24
CA MET A 131 8.31 -1.97 14.52
C MET A 131 8.21 -3.17 15.46
N ALA A 132 7.79 -4.35 14.97
CA ALA A 132 7.63 -5.54 15.78
C ALA A 132 8.97 -6.07 16.33
N ALA A 133 10.02 -6.09 15.50
CA ALA A 133 11.34 -6.54 15.92
C ALA A 133 12.00 -5.53 16.86
N ALA A 134 11.83 -4.22 16.64
CA ALA A 134 12.32 -3.21 17.58
C ALA A 134 11.67 -3.37 18.96
N GLU A 135 10.36 -3.63 19.02
CA GLU A 135 9.65 -3.92 20.27
C GLU A 135 10.15 -5.22 20.91
N ALA A 136 10.25 -6.31 20.14
CA ALA A 136 10.68 -7.61 20.64
C ALA A 136 12.14 -7.61 21.16
N TRP A 137 12.99 -6.74 20.60
CA TRP A 137 14.38 -6.55 21.04
C TRP A 137 14.54 -5.40 22.05
N GLU A 138 13.43 -4.78 22.47
CA GLU A 138 13.42 -3.66 23.43
C GLU A 138 14.32 -2.48 22.97
N LEU A 139 14.33 -2.20 21.66
CA LEU A 139 15.06 -1.07 21.12
C LEU A 139 14.22 0.20 21.34
N ASP A 140 14.77 1.15 22.11
CA ASP A 140 14.15 2.47 22.29
C ASP A 140 14.43 3.37 21.06
N TRP A 141 13.95 2.95 19.91
CA TRP A 141 14.15 3.66 18.66
C TRP A 141 12.87 4.37 18.22
N SER A 142 13.04 5.64 17.85
CA SER A 142 11.93 6.44 17.34
C SER A 142 11.41 5.91 16.00
N PRO A 143 10.14 6.17 15.65
CA PRO A 143 9.61 5.88 14.32
C PRO A 143 10.46 6.48 13.19
N SER A 144 11.04 7.68 13.40
CA SER A 144 11.94 8.31 12.44
C SER A 144 13.20 7.48 12.19
N ARG A 145 13.77 6.91 13.25
CA ARG A 145 14.95 6.03 13.13
C ARG A 145 14.64 4.76 12.36
N LEU A 146 13.48 4.16 12.61
CA LEU A 146 13.03 2.98 11.86
C LEU A 146 12.73 3.32 10.39
N ALA A 147 12.16 4.51 10.14
CA ALA A 147 11.91 5.01 8.79
C ALA A 147 13.21 5.23 7.99
N GLU A 148 14.29 5.70 8.64
CA GLU A 148 15.62 5.80 8.00
C GLU A 148 16.10 4.44 7.49
N ILE A 149 16.00 3.37 8.32
CA ILE A 149 16.35 2.00 7.90
C ILE A 149 15.43 1.57 6.76
N GLY A 150 14.11 1.79 6.90
CA GLY A 150 13.13 1.46 5.88
C GLY A 150 13.42 2.11 4.53
N SER A 151 13.90 3.35 4.52
CA SER A 151 14.21 4.09 3.29
C SER A 151 15.29 3.44 2.42
N THR A 152 16.17 2.63 3.03
CA THR A 152 17.20 1.87 2.31
C THR A 152 16.64 0.63 1.59
N ILE A 153 15.43 0.22 1.94
CA ILE A 153 14.78 -0.99 1.46
C ILE A 153 13.73 -0.66 0.39
N GLY A 154 12.97 0.42 0.58
CA GLY A 154 11.96 0.85 -0.37
C GLY A 154 11.48 2.28 -0.13
N SER A 155 11.17 3.00 -1.21
CA SER A 155 10.80 4.43 -1.17
C SER A 155 9.48 4.71 -0.45
N ASP A 156 8.49 3.80 -0.54
CA ASP A 156 7.18 3.96 0.10
C ASP A 156 7.20 3.58 1.59
N LEU A 157 8.26 2.92 2.06
CA LEU A 157 8.31 2.33 3.40
C LEU A 157 8.29 3.40 4.52
N PRO A 158 8.99 4.54 4.40
CA PRO A 158 8.93 5.60 5.40
C PRO A 158 7.51 6.13 5.66
N TRP A 159 6.63 6.10 4.67
CA TRP A 159 5.27 6.59 4.82
C TRP A 159 4.46 5.81 5.87
N PHE A 160 4.70 4.50 6.02
CA PHE A 160 3.96 3.66 6.98
C PHE A 160 4.27 3.98 8.45
N PHE A 161 5.30 4.79 8.72
CA PHE A 161 5.59 5.29 10.07
C PHE A 161 4.86 6.61 10.40
N ALA A 162 4.13 7.20 9.43
CA ALA A 162 3.38 8.44 9.65
C ALA A 162 2.13 8.26 10.53
N GLY A 163 1.65 7.02 10.67
CA GLY A 163 0.50 6.69 11.51
C GLY A 163 -0.86 7.11 10.95
N GLY A 164 -0.93 7.66 9.71
CA GLY A 164 -2.16 8.12 9.11
C GLY A 164 -1.97 8.76 7.73
N PRO A 165 -2.96 9.54 7.24
CA PRO A 165 -2.85 10.25 5.98
C PRO A 165 -1.66 11.21 5.97
N ALA A 166 -0.88 11.18 4.89
CA ALA A 166 0.27 12.07 4.73
C ALA A 166 0.58 12.37 3.26
N ILE A 167 1.18 13.52 3.00
CA ILE A 167 1.73 13.87 1.70
C ILE A 167 3.15 13.33 1.63
N ALA A 168 3.40 12.50 0.62
CA ALA A 168 4.73 12.02 0.25
C ALA A 168 5.28 12.90 -0.88
N ALA A 169 6.53 13.38 -0.73
CA ALA A 169 7.20 14.23 -1.70
C ALA A 169 8.65 13.77 -1.93
N GLY A 170 9.35 14.40 -2.89
CA GLY A 170 10.67 13.95 -3.31
C GLY A 170 10.55 12.67 -4.15
N ARG A 171 11.28 11.61 -3.79
CA ARG A 171 11.11 10.27 -4.39
C ARG A 171 9.97 9.47 -3.70
N GLY A 172 9.33 10.07 -2.66
CA GLY A 172 8.38 9.45 -1.75
C GLY A 172 8.88 9.39 -0.29
N GLU A 173 10.12 9.82 -0.02
CA GLU A 173 10.77 9.75 1.30
C GLU A 173 10.44 10.93 2.23
N ARG A 174 10.04 12.08 1.68
CA ARG A 174 9.66 13.24 2.48
C ARG A 174 8.19 13.14 2.85
N ILE A 175 7.92 12.81 4.10
CA ILE A 175 6.57 12.56 4.59
C ILE A 175 6.10 13.74 5.43
N MET A 176 4.96 14.31 5.05
CA MET A 176 4.29 15.41 5.75
C MET A 176 2.90 14.94 6.19
N PRO A 177 2.71 14.61 7.49
CA PRO A 177 1.39 14.26 8.00
C PRO A 177 0.36 15.36 7.73
N VAL A 178 -0.88 14.97 7.45
CA VAL A 178 -2.01 15.90 7.26
C VAL A 178 -3.07 15.65 8.32
N ALA A 179 -4.01 16.58 8.45
CA ALA A 179 -5.14 16.41 9.36
C ALA A 179 -5.94 15.14 9.02
N PRO A 180 -6.56 14.49 10.01
CA PRO A 180 -7.47 13.36 9.77
C PRO A 180 -8.54 13.73 8.73
N LEU A 181 -8.83 12.79 7.85
CA LEU A 181 -9.85 12.99 6.82
C LEU A 181 -11.25 12.73 7.41
N GLY A 182 -12.25 13.36 6.84
CA GLY A 182 -13.66 13.01 7.11
C GLY A 182 -13.97 11.57 6.66
N PRO A 183 -15.13 11.01 7.09
CA PRO A 183 -15.53 9.67 6.71
C PRO A 183 -15.56 9.51 5.19
N LEU A 184 -14.79 8.57 4.67
CA LEU A 184 -14.64 8.31 3.24
C LEU A 184 -14.53 6.80 3.00
N PHE A 185 -15.17 6.33 1.95
CA PHE A 185 -15.15 4.93 1.54
C PHE A 185 -14.63 4.81 0.12
N ALA A 186 -14.09 3.64 -0.20
CA ALA A 186 -13.67 3.35 -1.56
C ALA A 186 -13.99 1.89 -1.95
N VAL A 187 -14.12 1.68 -3.25
CA VAL A 187 -14.06 0.36 -3.84
C VAL A 187 -12.72 0.23 -4.54
N ILE A 188 -11.96 -0.81 -4.21
CA ILE A 188 -10.70 -1.18 -4.86
C ILE A 188 -10.97 -2.41 -5.71
N ALA A 189 -10.55 -2.39 -6.95
CA ALA A 189 -10.66 -3.52 -7.86
C ALA A 189 -9.28 -3.83 -8.47
N CYS A 190 -8.92 -5.11 -8.50
CA CYS A 190 -7.61 -5.57 -8.94
C CYS A 190 -7.76 -6.47 -10.17
N PRO A 191 -7.15 -6.14 -11.32
CA PRO A 191 -7.09 -7.03 -12.47
C PRO A 191 -6.08 -8.16 -12.23
N ALA A 192 -6.11 -9.19 -13.07
CA ALA A 192 -5.17 -10.32 -12.96
C ALA A 192 -3.72 -9.95 -13.34
N THR A 193 -3.56 -8.94 -14.18
CA THR A 193 -2.26 -8.51 -14.72
C THR A 193 -1.60 -7.50 -13.77
N GLY A 194 -0.36 -7.79 -13.39
CA GLY A 194 0.50 -6.84 -12.67
C GLY A 194 1.22 -5.88 -13.63
N LEU A 195 1.69 -4.75 -13.11
CA LEU A 195 2.48 -3.77 -13.83
C LEU A 195 3.86 -3.59 -13.18
N SER A 196 4.88 -3.45 -14.02
CA SER A 196 6.21 -3.05 -13.55
C SER A 196 6.23 -1.55 -13.24
N THR A 197 6.42 -1.19 -11.96
CA THR A 197 6.55 0.20 -11.51
C THR A 197 7.57 0.97 -12.35
N ALA A 198 8.74 0.36 -12.58
CA ALA A 198 9.81 0.99 -13.38
C ALA A 198 9.39 1.25 -14.84
N ALA A 199 8.60 0.35 -15.44
CA ALA A 199 8.10 0.53 -16.81
C ALA A 199 7.08 1.67 -16.88
N VAL A 200 6.17 1.75 -15.91
CA VAL A 200 5.12 2.79 -15.84
C VAL A 200 5.75 4.18 -15.64
N TYR A 201 6.67 4.32 -14.67
CA TYR A 201 7.39 5.59 -14.44
C TYR A 201 8.21 6.02 -15.65
N ARG A 202 8.86 5.08 -16.35
CA ARG A 202 9.65 5.37 -17.56
C ARG A 202 8.80 5.93 -18.70
N ALA A 203 7.55 5.49 -18.81
CA ALA A 203 6.59 5.94 -19.81
C ALA A 203 5.83 7.22 -19.39
N CYS A 204 6.02 7.69 -18.15
CA CYS A 204 5.35 8.89 -17.64
C CYS A 204 6.03 10.16 -18.13
N THR A 205 5.21 11.14 -18.53
CA THR A 205 5.65 12.52 -18.80
C THR A 205 5.37 13.36 -17.55
N PRO A 206 6.40 13.97 -16.94
CA PRO A 206 6.22 14.84 -15.79
C PRO A 206 5.35 16.08 -16.09
N ASP A 207 4.57 16.50 -15.09
CA ASP A 207 3.73 17.70 -15.14
C ASP A 207 3.85 18.49 -13.82
N ALA A 208 4.68 19.53 -13.83
CA ALA A 208 4.91 20.39 -12.66
C ALA A 208 3.71 21.28 -12.31
N THR A 209 2.70 21.42 -13.18
CA THR A 209 1.50 22.23 -12.91
C THR A 209 0.61 21.61 -11.82
N ARG A 210 0.82 20.34 -11.51
CA ARG A 210 0.12 19.58 -10.46
C ARG A 210 0.73 19.74 -9.06
N ALA A 211 1.80 20.51 -8.90
CA ALA A 211 2.39 20.80 -7.60
C ALA A 211 1.37 21.53 -6.69
N GLY A 212 1.21 21.04 -5.46
CA GLY A 212 0.26 21.57 -4.47
C GLY A 212 -1.13 20.92 -4.50
N ASP A 213 -1.46 20.11 -5.50
CA ASP A 213 -2.75 19.41 -5.59
C ASP A 213 -2.99 18.50 -4.37
N ALA A 214 -1.96 17.83 -3.85
CA ALA A 214 -2.08 16.98 -2.68
C ALA A 214 -2.52 17.76 -1.43
N GLY A 215 -2.01 18.97 -1.23
CA GLY A 215 -2.41 19.85 -0.12
C GLY A 215 -3.85 20.36 -0.24
N GLN A 216 -4.28 20.73 -1.46
CA GLN A 216 -5.66 21.12 -1.75
C GLN A 216 -6.63 19.98 -1.50
N LEU A 217 -6.28 18.77 -1.96
CA LEU A 217 -7.04 17.55 -1.74
C LEU A 217 -7.19 17.24 -0.25
N ALA A 218 -6.08 17.24 0.49
CA ALA A 218 -6.08 16.97 1.93
C ALA A 218 -6.96 17.97 2.69
N THR A 219 -6.87 19.27 2.36
CA THR A 219 -7.68 20.34 2.98
C THR A 219 -9.18 20.11 2.72
N ALA A 220 -9.57 19.80 1.49
CA ALA A 220 -10.96 19.57 1.13
C ALA A 220 -11.54 18.33 1.82
N LEU A 221 -10.76 17.22 1.87
CA LEU A 221 -11.19 15.98 2.53
C LEU A 221 -11.26 16.10 4.05
N ALA A 222 -10.36 16.85 4.67
CA ALA A 222 -10.41 17.13 6.11
C ALA A 222 -11.65 17.96 6.48
N ALA A 223 -12.10 18.86 5.57
CA ALA A 223 -13.35 19.60 5.73
C ALA A 223 -14.62 18.78 5.40
N GLY A 224 -14.48 17.51 4.96
CA GLY A 224 -15.61 16.68 4.51
C GLY A 224 -16.21 17.10 3.16
N ASP A 225 -15.57 18.00 2.42
CA ASP A 225 -16.06 18.51 1.13
C ASP A 225 -15.54 17.68 -0.03
N LEU A 226 -16.21 16.56 -0.28
CA LEU A 226 -15.84 15.65 -1.37
C LEU A 226 -15.99 16.29 -2.75
N GLN A 227 -16.95 17.19 -2.96
CA GLN A 227 -17.13 17.87 -4.25
C GLN A 227 -15.94 18.75 -4.59
N ARG A 228 -15.45 19.50 -3.61
CA ARG A 228 -14.24 20.32 -3.76
C ARG A 228 -12.97 19.46 -3.90
N ALA A 229 -12.96 18.24 -3.34
CA ALA A 229 -11.82 17.32 -3.40
C ALA A 229 -11.64 16.67 -4.78
N LEU A 230 -12.74 16.30 -5.47
CA LEU A 230 -12.70 15.51 -6.70
C LEU A 230 -11.77 16.02 -7.80
N PRO A 231 -11.65 17.35 -8.09
CA PRO A 231 -10.73 17.86 -9.12
C PRO A 231 -9.25 17.56 -8.85
N PHE A 232 -8.89 17.33 -7.59
CA PHE A 232 -7.52 17.05 -7.16
C PHE A 232 -7.23 15.55 -7.03
N VAL A 233 -8.23 14.69 -7.24
CA VAL A 233 -8.03 13.22 -7.29
C VAL A 233 -7.51 12.84 -8.66
N HIS A 234 -6.22 12.54 -8.76
CA HIS A 234 -5.56 12.23 -10.03
C HIS A 234 -4.37 11.30 -9.84
N ASN A 235 -3.91 10.68 -10.93
CA ASN A 235 -2.67 9.91 -10.93
C ASN A 235 -1.93 10.07 -12.27
N ALA A 236 -0.77 10.71 -12.25
CA ALA A 236 0.06 10.94 -13.44
C ALA A 236 0.51 9.63 -14.12
N LEU A 237 0.54 8.52 -13.36
CA LEU A 237 0.92 7.20 -13.86
C LEU A 237 -0.26 6.47 -14.54
N GLU A 238 -1.49 7.02 -14.50
CA GLU A 238 -2.67 6.36 -15.05
C GLU A 238 -2.60 6.19 -16.58
N ALA A 239 -2.26 7.26 -17.31
CA ALA A 239 -2.15 7.20 -18.77
C ALA A 239 -1.09 6.19 -19.24
N PRO A 240 0.16 6.19 -18.72
CA PRO A 240 1.13 5.15 -19.07
C PRO A 240 0.69 3.74 -18.62
N ALA A 241 0.04 3.59 -17.46
CA ALA A 241 -0.46 2.29 -17.01
C ALA A 241 -1.53 1.72 -17.96
N ARG A 242 -2.47 2.55 -18.43
CA ARG A 242 -3.51 2.17 -19.42
C ARG A 242 -2.90 1.73 -20.74
N SER A 243 -1.84 2.40 -21.19
CA SER A 243 -1.13 2.02 -22.41
C SER A 243 -0.41 0.69 -22.30
N LEU A 244 0.14 0.38 -21.10
CA LEU A 244 0.89 -0.85 -20.84
C LEU A 244 -0.01 -2.04 -20.46
N CYS A 245 -1.20 -1.77 -19.92
CA CYS A 245 -2.16 -2.78 -19.46
C CYS A 245 -3.60 -2.35 -19.82
N PRO A 246 -4.16 -2.82 -20.93
CA PRO A 246 -5.53 -2.49 -21.35
C PRO A 246 -6.60 -2.85 -20.31
N GLU A 247 -6.35 -3.84 -19.45
CA GLU A 247 -7.26 -4.23 -18.36
C GLU A 247 -7.49 -3.07 -17.35
N VAL A 248 -6.51 -2.20 -17.17
CA VAL A 248 -6.65 -0.99 -16.33
C VAL A 248 -7.70 -0.05 -16.94
N ASP A 249 -7.68 0.16 -18.26
CA ASP A 249 -8.65 1.02 -18.94
C ASP A 249 -10.08 0.47 -18.82
N LEU A 250 -10.24 -0.84 -19.04
CA LEU A 250 -11.51 -1.52 -18.84
C LEU A 250 -12.03 -1.40 -17.42
N LEU A 251 -11.14 -1.57 -16.44
CA LEU A 251 -11.49 -1.54 -15.04
C LEU A 251 -11.94 -0.14 -14.57
N LEU A 252 -11.25 0.92 -15.03
CA LEU A 252 -11.65 2.30 -14.77
C LEU A 252 -13.03 2.62 -15.33
N ALA A 253 -13.31 2.14 -16.57
CA ALA A 253 -14.61 2.29 -17.20
C ALA A 253 -15.71 1.52 -16.44
N ASP A 254 -15.42 0.31 -15.94
CA ASP A 254 -16.36 -0.48 -15.16
C ASP A 254 -16.71 0.17 -13.82
N LEU A 255 -15.71 0.65 -13.11
CA LEU A 255 -15.93 1.40 -11.86
C LEU A 255 -16.81 2.63 -12.09
N GLY A 256 -16.61 3.35 -13.21
CA GLY A 256 -17.44 4.50 -13.59
C GLY A 256 -18.87 4.08 -13.93
N ARG A 257 -19.06 3.04 -14.77
CA ARG A 257 -20.39 2.50 -15.10
C ARG A 257 -21.13 1.96 -13.89
N ALA A 258 -20.40 1.45 -12.91
CA ALA A 258 -20.97 1.01 -11.64
C ALA A 258 -21.38 2.18 -10.73
N GLY A 259 -21.22 3.43 -11.13
CA GLY A 259 -21.61 4.63 -10.37
C GLY A 259 -20.53 5.16 -9.44
N GLY A 260 -19.28 4.75 -9.62
CA GLY A 260 -18.15 5.21 -8.83
C GLY A 260 -17.80 6.69 -9.08
N LEU A 261 -17.42 7.40 -8.01
CA LEU A 261 -16.96 8.76 -8.09
C LEU A 261 -15.47 8.82 -8.41
N CYS A 262 -15.14 9.39 -9.56
CA CYS A 262 -13.75 9.65 -9.94
C CYS A 262 -12.86 8.39 -9.91
N PRO A 263 -13.14 7.33 -10.73
CA PRO A 263 -12.29 6.14 -10.81
C PRO A 263 -10.84 6.50 -11.15
N ARG A 264 -9.87 5.94 -10.43
CA ARG A 264 -8.44 6.22 -10.60
C ARG A 264 -7.58 4.97 -10.36
N LEU A 265 -6.41 4.98 -10.99
CA LEU A 265 -5.31 4.08 -10.67
C LEU A 265 -4.71 4.44 -9.30
N THR A 266 -4.28 3.46 -8.49
CA THR A 266 -3.48 3.71 -7.29
C THR A 266 -2.02 3.31 -7.49
N GLY A 267 -1.09 4.17 -7.06
CA GLY A 267 0.34 3.95 -7.28
C GLY A 267 0.66 3.80 -8.76
N SER A 268 1.52 2.86 -9.09
CA SER A 268 1.85 2.47 -10.47
C SER A 268 0.88 1.41 -11.04
N GLY A 269 -0.16 1.05 -10.30
CA GLY A 269 -1.13 0.02 -10.69
C GLY A 269 -0.68 -1.39 -10.32
N SER A 270 -1.44 -2.37 -10.73
CA SER A 270 -2.59 -2.32 -11.66
C SER A 270 -3.96 -2.11 -10.96
N ALA A 271 -4.02 -2.04 -9.63
CA ALA A 271 -5.28 -1.79 -8.95
C ALA A 271 -5.85 -0.41 -9.26
N CYS A 272 -7.17 -0.36 -9.41
CA CYS A 272 -7.94 0.86 -9.55
C CYS A 272 -8.88 1.01 -8.37
N PHE A 273 -9.22 2.25 -8.03
CA PHE A 273 -10.19 2.54 -6.99
C PHE A 273 -11.21 3.58 -7.45
N THR A 274 -12.31 3.65 -6.72
CA THR A 274 -13.26 4.75 -6.83
C THR A 274 -13.71 5.18 -5.44
N LEU A 275 -13.96 6.47 -5.25
CA LEU A 275 -14.45 7.02 -3.99
C LEU A 275 -15.96 6.85 -3.88
N CYS A 276 -16.45 6.73 -2.65
CA CYS A 276 -17.86 6.59 -2.31
C CYS A 276 -18.17 7.45 -1.07
N ARG A 277 -19.39 8.00 -1.00
CA ARG A 277 -19.85 8.82 0.14
C ARG A 277 -20.23 7.98 1.34
N THR A 278 -20.76 6.78 1.08
CA THR A 278 -21.26 5.89 2.12
C THR A 278 -20.78 4.45 1.91
N HIS A 279 -20.69 3.70 2.99
CA HIS A 279 -20.38 2.28 2.93
C HIS A 279 -21.40 1.48 2.09
N LYS A 280 -22.69 1.84 2.16
CA LYS A 280 -23.77 1.21 1.37
C LYS A 280 -23.56 1.46 -0.14
N GLU A 281 -23.16 2.67 -0.52
CA GLU A 281 -22.85 3.00 -1.91
C GLU A 281 -21.66 2.14 -2.39
N ALA A 282 -20.60 2.05 -1.59
CA ALA A 282 -19.43 1.23 -1.90
C ALA A 282 -19.79 -0.25 -2.07
N GLN A 283 -20.63 -0.81 -1.18
CA GLN A 283 -21.11 -2.19 -1.29
C GLN A 283 -21.89 -2.42 -2.61
N GLY A 284 -22.76 -1.50 -2.98
CA GLY A 284 -23.54 -1.60 -4.22
C GLY A 284 -22.64 -1.53 -5.49
N ILE A 285 -21.62 -0.66 -5.49
CA ILE A 285 -20.65 -0.57 -6.58
C ILE A 285 -19.82 -1.85 -6.64
N ALA A 286 -19.28 -2.31 -5.50
CA ALA A 286 -18.48 -3.52 -5.43
C ALA A 286 -19.23 -4.75 -5.95
N ALA A 287 -20.51 -4.91 -5.59
CA ALA A 287 -21.35 -6.00 -6.06
C ALA A 287 -21.51 -5.97 -7.60
N ARG A 288 -21.78 -4.78 -8.19
CA ARG A 288 -21.90 -4.63 -9.66
C ARG A 288 -20.57 -4.94 -10.37
N VAL A 289 -19.46 -4.45 -9.85
CA VAL A 289 -18.12 -4.69 -10.43
C VAL A 289 -17.72 -6.16 -10.31
N ALA A 290 -17.99 -6.79 -9.16
CA ALA A 290 -17.69 -8.20 -8.93
C ALA A 290 -18.51 -9.15 -9.81
N ALA A 291 -19.71 -8.73 -10.26
CA ALA A 291 -20.59 -9.51 -11.12
C ALA A 291 -20.20 -9.44 -12.62
N ILE A 292 -19.18 -8.65 -12.99
CA ILE A 292 -18.74 -8.56 -14.38
C ILE A 292 -18.03 -9.85 -14.79
N GLU A 293 -18.53 -10.47 -15.85
CA GLU A 293 -17.98 -11.71 -16.40
C GLU A 293 -17.43 -11.49 -17.81
N ASP A 294 -16.44 -12.31 -18.16
CA ASP A 294 -15.93 -12.48 -19.51
C ASP A 294 -15.86 -13.98 -19.82
N ALA A 295 -16.50 -14.40 -20.90
CA ALA A 295 -16.63 -15.82 -21.30
C ALA A 295 -17.12 -16.74 -20.15
N GLY A 296 -18.07 -16.28 -19.32
CA GLY A 296 -18.65 -17.04 -18.22
C GLY A 296 -17.73 -17.19 -16.99
N ARG A 297 -16.68 -16.34 -16.89
CA ARG A 297 -15.79 -16.29 -15.73
C ARG A 297 -15.74 -14.87 -15.17
N PRO A 298 -15.60 -14.72 -13.84
CA PRO A 298 -15.38 -13.41 -13.25
C PRO A 298 -14.14 -12.74 -13.86
N ARG A 299 -14.34 -11.57 -14.50
CA ARG A 299 -13.24 -10.83 -15.15
C ARG A 299 -12.30 -10.20 -14.14
N ILE A 300 -12.82 -9.78 -12.99
CA ILE A 300 -12.06 -9.06 -11.97
C ILE A 300 -11.79 -9.99 -10.78
N PRO A 301 -10.53 -10.40 -10.54
CA PRO A 301 -10.16 -11.38 -9.52
C PRO A 301 -10.51 -11.00 -8.09
N ALA A 302 -10.38 -9.72 -7.73
CA ALA A 302 -10.72 -9.25 -6.39
C ALA A 302 -11.30 -7.83 -6.41
N VAL A 303 -12.32 -7.63 -5.57
CA VAL A 303 -12.98 -6.35 -5.33
C VAL A 303 -13.13 -6.17 -3.83
N PHE A 304 -12.67 -5.03 -3.30
CA PHE A 304 -12.71 -4.73 -1.88
C PHE A 304 -13.52 -3.47 -1.62
N VAL A 305 -14.34 -3.48 -0.57
CA VAL A 305 -14.93 -2.27 0.02
C VAL A 305 -14.05 -1.89 1.21
N VAL A 306 -13.60 -0.65 1.24
CA VAL A 306 -12.66 -0.18 2.27
C VAL A 306 -13.07 1.17 2.85
N THR A 307 -12.73 1.36 4.12
CA THR A 307 -12.74 2.66 4.81
C THR A 307 -11.40 3.34 4.57
N VAL A 308 -11.42 4.63 4.24
CA VAL A 308 -10.24 5.41 3.86
C VAL A 308 -9.84 6.34 5.01
N GLY A 309 -8.55 6.41 5.30
CA GLY A 309 -7.97 7.39 6.24
C GLY A 309 -8.13 7.04 7.72
N GLY A 310 -8.51 5.81 8.04
CA GLY A 310 -8.49 5.31 9.42
C GLY A 310 -7.05 5.26 9.98
N PRO A 311 -6.89 5.18 11.33
CA PRO A 311 -5.55 5.03 11.92
C PRO A 311 -4.90 3.75 11.40
N CYS A 312 -3.60 3.83 11.12
CA CYS A 312 -2.76 2.64 10.96
C CYS A 312 -2.69 1.97 12.33
N GLY A 313 -3.27 0.78 12.49
CA GLY A 313 -3.33 0.03 13.75
C GLY A 313 -1.95 -0.41 14.26
#